data_4b680f265e8f3eeee8cd9f46aaf98837
#
_entry.id   4b680f265e8f3eeee8cd9f46aaf98837
#
_cell.length_a   1.000
_cell.length_b   1.000
_cell.length_c   1.000
_cell.angle_alpha   90.00
_cell.angle_beta   90.00
_cell.angle_gamma   90.00
#
_symmetry.space_group_name_H-M   'P 1'
#
loop_
_entity.id
_entity.type
_entity.pdbx_description
1 polymer ?
#
loop_
_entity_poly.entity_id
_entity_poly.type
_entity_poly.pdbx_seq_one_letter_code
_entity_poly.pdbx_strand_id
1 'polypeptide(L)'
;MICAFTGHRPERLPWGRNEDDLRCAALKTLLRRTVREVYDRGFHTFLCGMARGCDQYFAEAVLAARADGAQDAQLCALVPCPSQPDGWDEASVARYWALLAACDQLEVLEDHYSPGCMLRRLSL
;
A
#
# COMPACT_ATOMS: atom_id res chain seq x y z
N MET A 1 12.74 10.73 -7.96
CA MET A 1 11.90 11.26 -6.86
C MET A 1 11.05 10.15 -6.27
N ILE A 2 10.76 10.24 -5.00
CA ILE A 2 10.07 9.21 -4.24
C ILE A 2 8.72 9.73 -3.77
N CYS A 3 7.65 8.95 -3.96
CA CYS A 3 6.32 9.24 -3.46
C CYS A 3 5.99 8.24 -2.35
N ALA A 4 5.66 8.74 -1.16
CA ALA A 4 5.25 7.90 -0.04
C ALA A 4 3.76 8.08 0.20
N PHE A 5 3.07 6.99 0.54
CA PHE A 5 1.64 7.00 0.80
C PHE A 5 1.32 6.41 2.16
N THR A 6 0.38 7.03 2.85
CA THR A 6 -0.24 6.48 4.04
C THR A 6 -1.74 6.77 3.97
N GLY A 7 -2.55 5.81 4.41
CA GLY A 7 -4.01 5.95 4.33
C GLY A 7 -4.71 5.21 5.45
N HIS A 8 -6.04 5.32 5.46
CA HIS A 8 -6.87 4.73 6.50
C HIS A 8 -6.95 3.21 6.39
N ARG A 9 -6.96 2.56 7.55
CA ARG A 9 -7.28 1.14 7.67
C ARG A 9 -8.79 0.92 7.50
N PRO A 10 -9.23 -0.33 7.26
CA PRO A 10 -10.65 -0.61 7.03
C PRO A 10 -11.57 -0.08 8.12
N GLU A 11 -11.14 -0.09 9.37
CA GLU A 11 -11.94 0.38 10.51
C GLU A 11 -12.33 1.87 10.39
N ARG A 12 -11.56 2.65 9.64
CA ARG A 12 -11.81 4.08 9.43
C ARG A 12 -12.48 4.41 8.11
N LEU A 13 -12.73 3.40 7.29
CA LEU A 13 -13.42 3.61 6.01
C LEU A 13 -14.92 3.41 6.20
N PRO A 14 -15.78 4.23 5.55
CA PRO A 14 -17.22 4.09 5.68
C PRO A 14 -17.75 2.71 5.29
N TRP A 15 -17.08 2.05 4.35
CA TRP A 15 -17.47 0.71 3.87
C TRP A 15 -16.70 -0.41 4.56
N GLY A 16 -15.78 -0.09 5.48
CA GLY A 16 -14.96 -1.10 6.16
C GLY A 16 -14.15 -1.94 5.18
N ARG A 17 -14.39 -3.25 5.19
CA ARG A 17 -13.70 -4.19 4.29
C ARG A 17 -14.54 -4.60 3.08
N ASN A 18 -15.72 -4.00 2.90
CA ASN A 18 -16.59 -4.31 1.75
C ASN A 18 -16.10 -3.55 0.51
N GLU A 19 -15.19 -4.15 -0.23
CA GLU A 19 -14.61 -3.53 -1.44
C GLU A 19 -15.57 -3.50 -2.63
N ASP A 20 -16.73 -4.14 -2.53
CA ASP A 20 -17.79 -4.04 -3.55
C ASP A 20 -18.61 -2.75 -3.41
N ASP A 21 -18.43 -2.00 -2.33
CA ASP A 21 -19.07 -0.71 -2.14
C ASP A 21 -18.61 0.27 -3.24
N LEU A 22 -19.55 1.02 -3.81
CA LEU A 22 -19.25 1.96 -4.90
C LEU A 22 -18.26 3.05 -4.47
N ARG A 23 -18.26 3.44 -3.20
CA ARG A 23 -17.31 4.42 -2.68
C ARG A 23 -15.89 3.87 -2.68
N CYS A 24 -15.74 2.58 -2.40
CA CYS A 24 -14.42 1.92 -2.48
C CYS A 24 -13.93 1.88 -3.93
N ALA A 25 -14.80 1.52 -4.86
CA ALA A 25 -14.46 1.51 -6.29
C ALA A 25 -14.03 2.91 -6.75
N ALA A 26 -14.73 3.96 -6.31
CA ALA A 26 -14.38 5.34 -6.64
C ALA A 26 -13.02 5.73 -6.07
N LEU A 27 -12.72 5.33 -4.83
CA LEU A 27 -11.42 5.58 -4.22
C LEU A 27 -10.30 4.87 -4.98
N LYS A 28 -10.50 3.61 -5.34
CA LYS A 28 -9.48 2.87 -6.10
C LYS A 28 -9.21 3.50 -7.47
N THR A 29 -10.26 3.98 -8.13
CA THR A 29 -10.11 4.70 -9.39
C THR A 29 -9.31 5.99 -9.21
N LEU A 30 -9.61 6.75 -8.16
CA LEU A 30 -8.88 7.96 -7.83
C LEU A 30 -7.40 7.66 -7.54
N LEU A 31 -7.12 6.60 -6.79
CA LEU A 31 -5.73 6.21 -6.49
C LEU A 31 -4.97 5.85 -7.76
N ARG A 32 -5.58 5.08 -8.67
CA ARG A 32 -4.93 4.73 -9.94
C ARG A 32 -4.64 5.96 -10.78
N ARG A 33 -5.57 6.90 -10.83
CA ARG A 33 -5.39 8.16 -11.56
C ARG A 33 -4.26 9.00 -10.93
N THR A 34 -4.26 9.10 -9.61
CA THR A 34 -3.26 9.89 -8.87
C THR A 34 -1.87 9.30 -9.02
N VAL A 35 -1.72 7.98 -8.92
CA VAL A 35 -0.45 7.31 -9.14
C VAL A 35 0.08 7.64 -10.55
N ARG A 36 -0.79 7.58 -11.56
CA ARG A 36 -0.39 7.88 -12.94
C ARG A 36 0.05 9.33 -13.09
N GLU A 37 -0.67 10.26 -12.50
CA GLU A 37 -0.30 11.68 -12.54
C GLU A 37 1.05 11.92 -11.86
N VAL A 38 1.27 11.31 -10.71
CA VAL A 38 2.53 11.44 -9.97
C VAL A 38 3.68 10.82 -10.76
N TYR A 39 3.44 9.65 -11.35
CA TYR A 39 4.43 9.01 -12.23
C TYR A 39 4.81 9.92 -13.40
N ASP A 40 3.82 10.52 -14.04
CA ASP A 40 4.06 11.40 -15.20
C ASP A 40 4.82 12.66 -14.82
N ARG A 41 4.83 13.03 -13.53
CA ARG A 41 5.62 14.14 -12.99
C ARG A 41 7.06 13.75 -12.63
N GLY A 42 7.45 12.50 -12.86
CA GLY A 42 8.81 12.01 -12.62
C GLY A 42 9.01 11.22 -11.33
N PHE A 43 7.94 10.88 -10.60
CA PHE A 43 8.05 10.04 -9.41
C PHE A 43 7.91 8.58 -9.81
N HIS A 44 9.00 7.84 -9.82
CA HIS A 44 9.01 6.44 -10.26
C HIS A 44 9.18 5.45 -9.11
N THR A 45 9.40 5.90 -7.89
CA THR A 45 9.52 5.07 -6.69
C THR A 45 8.38 5.39 -5.75
N PHE A 46 7.60 4.36 -5.38
CA PHE A 46 6.42 4.50 -4.53
C PHE A 46 6.61 3.67 -3.27
N LEU A 47 6.50 4.33 -2.10
CA LEU A 47 6.66 3.69 -0.79
C LEU A 47 5.30 3.50 -0.12
N CYS A 48 5.11 2.34 0.51
CA CYS A 48 3.84 1.97 1.13
C CYS A 48 4.07 1.01 2.29
N GLY A 49 3.26 1.12 3.34
CA GLY A 49 3.38 0.30 4.54
C GLY A 49 2.65 -1.04 4.49
N MET A 50 1.87 -1.30 3.46
CA MET A 50 1.16 -2.57 3.23
C MET A 50 0.10 -2.92 4.28
N ALA A 51 -0.36 -1.97 5.10
CA ALA A 51 -1.49 -2.21 6.00
C ALA A 51 -2.77 -2.46 5.20
N ARG A 52 -3.72 -3.19 5.79
CA ARG A 52 -5.03 -3.38 5.14
C ARG A 52 -5.69 -2.03 4.86
N GLY A 53 -6.53 -1.99 3.83
CA GLY A 53 -7.25 -0.80 3.43
C GLY A 53 -6.49 0.01 2.40
N CYS A 54 -6.43 1.33 2.58
CA CYS A 54 -5.91 2.25 1.58
C CYS A 54 -4.46 1.98 1.18
N ASP A 55 -3.61 1.53 2.12
CA ASP A 55 -2.22 1.18 1.80
C ASP A 55 -2.16 0.10 0.71
N GLN A 56 -2.96 -0.95 0.85
CA GLN A 56 -2.98 -2.04 -0.13
C GLN A 56 -3.64 -1.60 -1.43
N TYR A 57 -4.68 -0.75 -1.38
CA TYR A 57 -5.28 -0.19 -2.58
C TYR A 57 -4.26 0.63 -3.37
N PHE A 58 -3.44 1.41 -2.67
CA PHE A 58 -2.38 2.18 -3.29
C PHE A 58 -1.32 1.28 -3.93
N ALA A 59 -0.87 0.25 -3.21
CA ALA A 59 0.11 -0.70 -3.74
C ALA A 59 -0.42 -1.36 -5.02
N GLU A 60 -1.69 -1.76 -5.02
CA GLU A 60 -2.33 -2.36 -6.19
C GLU A 60 -2.45 -1.36 -7.34
N ALA A 61 -2.67 -0.08 -7.03
CA ALA A 61 -2.69 0.97 -8.05
C ALA A 61 -1.33 1.15 -8.72
N VAL A 62 -0.24 1.06 -7.96
CA VAL A 62 1.12 1.11 -8.51
C VAL A 62 1.37 -0.08 -9.43
N LEU A 63 0.98 -1.28 -9.00
CA LEU A 63 1.15 -2.49 -9.82
C LEU A 63 0.31 -2.41 -11.10
N ALA A 64 -0.91 -1.85 -11.03
CA ALA A 64 -1.75 -1.65 -12.19
C ALA A 64 -1.12 -0.65 -13.17
N ALA A 65 -0.54 0.43 -12.67
CA ALA A 65 0.15 1.42 -13.51
C ALA A 65 1.36 0.79 -14.21
N ARG A 66 2.11 -0.06 -13.49
CA ARG A 66 3.25 -0.78 -14.07
C ARG A 66 2.82 -1.67 -15.22
N ALA A 67 1.71 -2.38 -15.07
CA ALA A 67 1.17 -3.24 -16.12
C ALA A 67 0.62 -2.42 -17.30
N ASP A 68 0.24 -1.16 -17.08
CA ASP A 68 -0.38 -0.29 -18.07
C ASP A 68 0.59 0.77 -18.60
N GLY A 69 1.86 0.43 -18.77
CA GLY A 69 2.86 1.24 -19.43
C GLY A 69 3.89 1.93 -18.55
N ALA A 70 3.64 2.07 -17.24
CA ALA A 70 4.61 2.65 -16.31
C ALA A 70 5.62 1.58 -15.84
N GLN A 71 6.35 1.00 -16.77
CA GLN A 71 7.16 -0.20 -16.54
C GLN A 71 8.29 -0.01 -15.53
N ASP A 72 8.79 1.20 -15.37
CA ASP A 72 9.85 1.52 -14.41
C ASP A 72 9.32 2.04 -13.07
N ALA A 73 8.02 1.99 -12.83
CA ALA A 73 7.46 2.29 -11.53
C ALA A 73 7.87 1.20 -10.53
N GLN A 74 8.50 1.62 -9.43
CA GLN A 74 8.96 0.71 -8.38
C GLN A 74 8.06 0.81 -7.16
N LEU A 75 7.64 -0.33 -6.63
CA LEU A 75 6.86 -0.43 -5.41
C LEU A 75 7.78 -0.91 -4.29
N CYS A 76 7.93 -0.11 -3.25
CA CYS A 76 8.78 -0.41 -2.11
C CYS A 76 7.92 -0.53 -0.86
N ALA A 77 8.04 -1.65 -0.16
CA ALA A 77 7.30 -1.89 1.08
C ALA A 77 8.14 -1.48 2.28
N LEU A 78 7.58 -0.61 3.12
CA LEU A 78 8.14 -0.26 4.42
C LEU A 78 7.24 -0.84 5.50
N VAL A 79 7.50 -2.08 5.88
CA VAL A 79 6.66 -2.82 6.81
C VAL A 79 7.08 -2.46 8.25
N PRO A 80 6.13 -2.08 9.12
CA PRO A 80 6.50 -1.66 10.48
C PRO A 80 7.11 -2.77 11.31
N CYS A 81 6.68 -4.01 11.12
CA CYS A 81 7.22 -5.18 11.83
C CYS A 81 6.80 -6.45 11.08
N PRO A 82 7.53 -7.57 11.30
CA PRO A 82 7.19 -8.84 10.62
C PRO A 82 5.82 -9.38 10.99
N SER A 83 5.33 -9.03 12.18
CA SER A 83 4.04 -9.51 12.69
C SER A 83 2.85 -8.68 12.22
N GLN A 84 3.04 -7.72 11.29
CA GLN A 84 1.94 -6.86 10.86
C GLN A 84 0.67 -7.64 10.46
N PRO A 85 0.74 -8.77 9.72
CA PRO A 85 -0.48 -9.49 9.33
C PRO A 85 -1.05 -10.40 10.41
N ASP A 86 -0.44 -10.46 11.60
CA ASP A 86 -0.95 -11.32 12.68
C ASP A 86 -2.36 -10.90 13.07
N GLY A 87 -3.24 -11.87 13.22
CA GLY A 87 -4.64 -11.64 13.58
C GLY A 87 -5.54 -11.28 12.40
N TRP A 88 -5.00 -11.14 11.20
CA TRP A 88 -5.82 -10.90 10.01
C TRP A 88 -6.47 -12.21 9.54
N ASP A 89 -7.59 -12.08 8.82
CA ASP A 89 -8.21 -13.23 8.19
C ASP A 89 -7.33 -13.80 7.07
N GLU A 90 -7.59 -15.06 6.71
CA GLU A 90 -6.76 -15.79 5.76
C GLU A 90 -6.63 -15.08 4.41
N ALA A 91 -7.73 -14.53 3.87
CA ALA A 91 -7.71 -13.83 2.60
C ALA A 91 -6.86 -12.57 2.66
N SER A 92 -6.92 -11.83 3.78
CA SER A 92 -6.12 -10.63 3.97
C SER A 92 -4.64 -10.96 4.09
N VAL A 93 -4.30 -12.05 4.77
CA VAL A 93 -2.91 -12.53 4.89
C VAL A 93 -2.37 -12.92 3.50
N ALA A 94 -3.15 -13.65 2.71
CA ALA A 94 -2.74 -14.05 1.36
C ALA A 94 -2.49 -12.82 0.47
N ARG A 95 -3.36 -11.82 0.54
CA ARG A 95 -3.22 -10.57 -0.22
C ARG A 95 -1.94 -9.83 0.19
N TYR A 96 -1.67 -9.76 1.48
CA TYR A 96 -0.47 -9.12 2.02
C TYR A 96 0.80 -9.77 1.44
N TRP A 97 0.90 -11.10 1.51
CA TRP A 97 2.07 -11.80 1.00
C TRP A 97 2.21 -11.68 -0.53
N ALA A 98 1.09 -11.66 -1.25
CA ALA A 98 1.10 -11.47 -2.70
C ALA A 98 1.66 -10.08 -3.05
N LEU A 99 1.26 -9.04 -2.31
CA LEU A 99 1.77 -7.68 -2.53
C LEU A 99 3.25 -7.58 -2.20
N LEU A 100 3.71 -8.20 -1.11
CA LEU A 100 5.14 -8.21 -0.77
C LEU A 100 5.96 -8.95 -1.83
N ALA A 101 5.43 -10.04 -2.38
CA ALA A 101 6.11 -10.77 -3.45
C ALA A 101 6.23 -9.95 -4.73
N ALA A 102 5.30 -9.03 -4.98
CA ALA A 102 5.29 -8.18 -6.16
C ALA A 102 6.09 -6.89 -6.00
N CYS A 103 6.48 -6.52 -4.79
CA CYS A 103 7.24 -5.29 -4.57
C CYS A 103 8.70 -5.47 -5.00
N ASP A 104 9.35 -4.36 -5.33
CA ASP A 104 10.74 -4.34 -5.78
C ASP A 104 11.73 -4.31 -4.63
N GLN A 105 11.33 -3.70 -3.50
CA GLN A 105 12.14 -3.61 -2.30
C GLN A 105 11.26 -3.78 -1.08
N LEU A 106 11.80 -4.41 -0.06
CA LEU A 106 11.12 -4.63 1.22
C LEU A 106 12.06 -4.24 2.35
N GLU A 107 11.58 -3.39 3.25
CA GLU A 107 12.29 -3.03 4.46
C GLU A 107 11.38 -3.22 5.65
N VAL A 108 11.87 -3.90 6.69
CA VAL A 108 11.16 -4.12 7.95
C VAL A 108 11.79 -3.21 9.00
N LEU A 109 10.99 -2.34 9.60
CA LEU A 109 11.50 -1.30 10.48
C LEU A 109 11.83 -1.80 11.88
N GLU A 110 11.11 -2.81 12.37
CA GLU A 110 11.32 -3.40 13.69
C GLU A 110 11.13 -4.91 13.67
N ASP A 111 11.76 -5.60 14.63
CA ASP A 111 11.63 -7.05 14.75
C ASP A 111 10.24 -7.46 15.27
N HIS A 112 9.58 -6.58 16.02
CA HIS A 112 8.26 -6.83 16.60
C HIS A 112 7.48 -5.51 16.66
N TYR A 113 6.13 -5.63 16.73
CA TYR A 113 5.28 -4.46 16.81
C TYR A 113 5.52 -3.67 18.10
N SER A 114 5.63 -2.34 17.95
CA SER A 114 5.63 -1.42 19.08
C SER A 114 4.79 -0.19 18.71
N PRO A 115 4.28 0.57 19.69
CA PRO A 115 3.49 1.78 19.39
C PRO A 115 4.22 2.80 18.53
N GLY A 116 5.56 2.81 18.54
CA GLY A 116 6.35 3.77 17.78
C GLY A 116 6.64 3.38 16.34
N CYS A 117 6.43 2.13 15.93
CA CYS A 117 6.85 1.68 14.59
C CYS A 117 6.06 2.36 13.47
N MET A 118 4.78 2.65 13.67
CA MET A 118 3.98 3.36 12.69
C MET A 118 4.44 4.81 12.51
N LEU A 119 4.82 5.47 13.60
CA LEU A 119 5.34 6.84 13.53
C LEU A 119 6.66 6.90 12.77
N ARG A 120 7.53 5.93 12.99
CA ARG A 120 8.79 5.85 12.23
C ARG A 120 8.54 5.68 10.73
N ARG A 121 7.57 4.85 10.36
CA ARG A 121 7.18 4.69 8.96
C ARG A 121 6.74 6.01 8.35
N LEU A 122 5.96 6.79 9.08
CA LEU A 122 5.44 8.08 8.59
C LEU A 122 6.51 9.15 8.46
N SER A 123 7.60 9.06 9.22
CA SER A 123 8.66 10.07 9.19
C SER A 123 9.71 9.80 8.10
N LEU A 124 9.61 8.71 7.41
CA LEU A 124 10.48 8.41 6.28
C LEU A 124 10.01 9.14 5.04
#